data_1e56772d1845a38ea791878935acd6d9
#
_entry.id   1e56772d1845a38ea791878935acd6d9
#
_cell.length_a   1.000
_cell.length_b   1.000
_cell.length_c   1.000
_cell.angle_alpha   90.00
_cell.angle_beta   90.00
_cell.angle_gamma   90.00
#
_symmetry.space_group_name_H-M   'P 1'
#
loop_
_entity.id
_entity.type
_entity.pdbx_description
1 polymer ?
#
loop_
_entity_poly.entity_id
_entity_poly.type
_entity_poly.pdbx_seq_one_letter_code
_entity_poly.pdbx_strand_id
1 'polypeptide(L)'
;LKIEIEPGVRLYVDVEGMGLVPDGAAMREKPTLVLLHGGPGADHTGWKPRVSTLADLAQIIYFDHRSHGRSDRRPADEWTLDCWADDVVRLCTALGIEHPIVWGQSFGGMVAQRYLARHPAHPAKVILSSCSPHLGLARKLAAFERLGGERARKVAEAYWSNPGPERLREYLEVCLPLYNPTPQPDTAGARAQFDTVLLNAWNRAELPGLNLLPGLARAVCPVLVLGGEEDPVTPISGQRDIAAALPADCVEFHAVAGAGHGIWRDKPEEALALVRQFIAARHQVKAKP
;
A
#
# COMPACT_ATOMS: atom_id res chain seq x y z
N LEU A 1 -9.44 -9.35 15.48
CA LEU A 1 -10.88 -9.62 15.24
C LEU A 1 -11.07 -10.20 13.85
N LYS A 2 -12.19 -10.94 13.62
CA LYS A 2 -12.67 -11.26 12.26
C LYS A 2 -14.00 -10.53 12.03
N ILE A 3 -14.05 -9.70 11.01
CA ILE A 3 -15.22 -8.88 10.64
C ILE A 3 -15.79 -9.44 9.35
N GLU A 4 -17.08 -9.78 9.36
CA GLU A 4 -17.79 -10.19 8.16
C GLU A 4 -18.09 -8.96 7.30
N ILE A 5 -17.63 -9.00 6.04
CA ILE A 5 -17.77 -7.88 5.08
C ILE A 5 -18.82 -8.17 4.01
N GLU A 6 -19.13 -9.43 3.82
CA GLU A 6 -20.23 -9.96 3.00
C GLU A 6 -20.51 -11.41 3.44
N PRO A 7 -21.67 -12.02 3.12
CA PRO A 7 -22.03 -13.35 3.59
C PRO A 7 -20.94 -14.39 3.36
N GLY A 8 -20.42 -14.95 4.45
CA GLY A 8 -19.39 -16.00 4.44
C GLY A 8 -17.97 -15.51 4.13
N VAL A 9 -17.70 -14.19 4.14
CA VAL A 9 -16.36 -13.62 3.95
C VAL A 9 -15.98 -12.74 5.13
N ARG A 10 -14.93 -13.12 5.87
CA ARG A 10 -14.46 -12.36 7.03
C ARG A 10 -13.00 -11.94 6.82
N LEU A 11 -12.74 -10.66 7.06
CA LEU A 11 -11.38 -10.12 7.10
C LEU A 11 -10.87 -10.09 8.55
N TYR A 12 -9.60 -10.41 8.74
CA TYR A 12 -8.92 -10.19 10.00
C TYR A 12 -8.60 -8.71 10.17
N VAL A 13 -8.96 -8.16 11.32
CA VAL A 13 -8.80 -6.74 11.67
C VAL A 13 -8.13 -6.62 13.02
N ASP A 14 -7.21 -5.69 13.14
CA ASP A 14 -6.62 -5.22 14.38
C ASP A 14 -6.74 -3.70 14.48
N VAL A 15 -6.97 -3.15 15.66
CA VAL A 15 -7.28 -1.73 15.86
C VAL A 15 -6.34 -1.14 16.92
N GLU A 16 -5.73 -0.01 16.60
CA GLU A 16 -4.92 0.75 17.54
C GLU A 16 -5.41 2.21 17.63
N GLY A 17 -5.31 2.78 18.82
CA GLY A 17 -5.75 4.14 19.11
C GLY A 17 -7.25 4.26 19.34
N MET A 18 -7.62 5.34 20.04
CA MET A 18 -9.02 5.68 20.32
C MET A 18 -9.61 6.44 19.13
N GLY A 19 -10.82 6.07 18.72
CA GLY A 19 -11.59 6.80 17.72
C GLY A 19 -12.28 8.05 18.27
N LEU A 20 -12.64 8.03 19.57
CA LEU A 20 -13.32 9.12 20.26
C LEU A 20 -12.49 9.54 21.47
N VAL A 21 -12.18 10.83 21.59
CA VAL A 21 -11.32 11.37 22.65
C VAL A 21 -11.96 12.59 23.32
N PRO A 22 -11.69 12.83 24.63
CA PRO A 22 -12.12 14.05 25.31
C PRO A 22 -11.53 15.31 24.65
N ASP A 23 -12.37 16.35 24.53
CA ASP A 23 -11.99 17.67 24.06
C ASP A 23 -12.72 18.75 24.90
N GLY A 24 -12.13 19.12 26.01
CA GLY A 24 -12.80 19.96 27.05
C GLY A 24 -14.04 19.29 27.60
N ALA A 25 -15.20 19.94 27.47
CA ALA A 25 -16.51 19.42 27.89
C ALA A 25 -17.21 18.54 26.83
N ALA A 26 -16.58 18.33 25.67
CA ALA A 26 -17.12 17.56 24.57
C ALA A 26 -16.27 16.32 24.28
N MET A 27 -16.78 15.45 23.42
CA MET A 27 -16.01 14.38 22.80
C MET A 27 -15.72 14.75 21.35
N ARG A 28 -14.52 14.44 20.86
CA ARG A 28 -14.08 14.68 19.48
C ARG A 28 -13.71 13.36 18.81
N GLU A 29 -14.23 13.15 17.62
CA GLU A 29 -13.81 12.03 16.78
C GLU A 29 -12.43 12.29 16.18
N LYS A 30 -11.60 11.26 16.15
CA LYS A 30 -10.34 11.23 15.41
C LYS A 30 -10.57 10.65 14.01
N PRO A 31 -9.79 11.06 13.00
CA PRO A 31 -9.88 10.41 11.71
C PRO A 31 -9.53 8.93 11.82
N THR A 32 -10.11 8.10 10.97
CA THR A 32 -9.77 6.68 10.87
C THR A 32 -8.79 6.45 9.72
N LEU A 33 -7.64 5.84 10.03
CA LEU A 33 -6.60 5.46 9.07
C LEU A 33 -6.68 3.97 8.77
N VAL A 34 -7.04 3.61 7.56
CA VAL A 34 -7.15 2.22 7.08
C VAL A 34 -5.89 1.86 6.28
N LEU A 35 -5.19 0.81 6.70
CA LEU A 35 -3.88 0.42 6.16
C LEU A 35 -3.99 -0.79 5.24
N LEU A 36 -3.61 -0.62 3.98
CA LEU A 36 -3.58 -1.65 2.95
C LEU A 36 -2.14 -2.17 2.80
N HIS A 37 -1.89 -3.38 3.28
CA HIS A 37 -0.54 -3.98 3.30
C HIS A 37 -0.01 -4.34 1.91
N GLY A 38 1.30 -4.48 1.82
CA GLY A 38 2.02 -4.90 0.62
C GLY A 38 1.91 -6.41 0.34
N GLY A 39 2.63 -6.87 -0.65
CA GLY A 39 2.65 -8.24 -1.17
C GLY A 39 2.51 -8.25 -2.69
N PRO A 40 1.49 -8.91 -3.29
CA PRO A 40 0.43 -9.69 -2.62
C PRO A 40 0.97 -10.90 -1.84
N GLY A 41 0.13 -11.50 -1.02
CA GLY A 41 0.47 -12.69 -0.23
C GLY A 41 0.99 -12.39 1.19
N ALA A 42 1.41 -11.16 1.51
CA ALA A 42 1.81 -10.77 2.86
C ALA A 42 0.62 -10.52 3.80
N ASP A 43 0.86 -9.98 4.99
CA ASP A 43 -0.14 -9.58 5.96
C ASP A 43 0.15 -8.17 6.52
N HIS A 44 -0.73 -7.67 7.40
CA HIS A 44 -0.61 -6.34 7.99
C HIS A 44 0.58 -6.16 8.93
N THR A 45 1.24 -7.23 9.39
CA THR A 45 2.25 -7.15 10.47
C THR A 45 3.49 -6.33 10.12
N GLY A 46 3.75 -6.13 8.82
CA GLY A 46 4.83 -5.28 8.32
C GLY A 46 4.71 -3.79 8.70
N TRP A 47 3.52 -3.31 9.01
CA TRP A 47 3.26 -1.95 9.45
C TRP A 47 3.76 -1.68 10.88
N LYS A 48 3.74 -2.71 11.74
CA LYS A 48 4.03 -2.60 13.17
C LYS A 48 5.52 -2.76 13.48
N PRO A 49 6.03 -2.06 14.50
CA PRO A 49 5.34 -1.08 15.37
C PRO A 49 5.40 0.37 14.84
N ARG A 50 6.07 0.61 13.70
CA ARG A 50 6.42 1.98 13.28
C ARG A 50 5.20 2.86 13.04
N VAL A 51 4.20 2.34 12.31
CA VAL A 51 2.97 3.08 12.00
C VAL A 51 2.07 3.23 13.23
N SER A 52 2.22 2.39 14.24
CA SER A 52 1.51 2.49 15.52
C SER A 52 1.72 3.84 16.23
N THR A 53 2.82 4.53 15.92
CA THR A 53 3.08 5.89 16.45
C THR A 53 2.08 6.94 15.97
N LEU A 54 1.30 6.66 14.92
CA LEU A 54 0.22 7.54 14.44
C LEU A 54 -1.08 7.39 15.23
N ALA A 55 -1.16 6.48 16.21
CA ALA A 55 -2.33 6.28 17.04
C ALA A 55 -2.67 7.50 17.94
N ASP A 56 -1.74 8.44 18.09
CA ASP A 56 -1.99 9.73 18.70
C ASP A 56 -2.87 10.66 17.83
N LEU A 57 -2.77 10.55 16.49
CA LEU A 57 -3.51 11.37 15.53
C LEU A 57 -4.80 10.71 15.03
N ALA A 58 -4.80 9.42 14.80
CA ALA A 58 -5.88 8.68 14.17
C ALA A 58 -6.20 7.38 14.91
N GLN A 59 -7.40 6.86 14.75
CA GLN A 59 -7.65 5.45 14.99
C GLN A 59 -7.13 4.66 13.79
N ILE A 60 -6.32 3.64 14.04
CA ILE A 60 -5.65 2.86 12.97
C ILE A 60 -6.33 1.51 12.83
N ILE A 61 -6.77 1.21 11.61
CA ILE A 61 -7.32 -0.08 11.22
C ILE A 61 -6.28 -0.82 10.38
N TYR A 62 -5.70 -1.85 10.96
CA TYR A 62 -4.89 -2.84 10.26
C TYR A 62 -5.81 -3.97 9.83
N PHE A 63 -5.71 -4.46 8.62
CA PHE A 63 -6.43 -5.65 8.21
C PHE A 63 -5.62 -6.47 7.21
N ASP A 64 -5.92 -7.75 7.13
CA ASP A 64 -5.41 -8.62 6.09
C ASP A 64 -6.40 -8.65 4.94
N HIS A 65 -5.92 -8.39 3.70
CA HIS A 65 -6.78 -8.49 2.52
C HIS A 65 -7.41 -9.88 2.39
N ARG A 66 -8.53 -9.99 1.67
CA ARG A 66 -9.16 -11.27 1.31
C ARG A 66 -8.10 -12.25 0.81
N SER A 67 -8.11 -13.48 1.30
CA SER A 67 -7.14 -14.54 1.02
C SER A 67 -5.72 -14.30 1.52
N HIS A 68 -5.46 -13.22 2.28
CA HIS A 68 -4.16 -12.93 2.88
C HIS A 68 -4.14 -13.19 4.38
N GLY A 69 -2.97 -13.43 4.92
CA GLY A 69 -2.73 -13.52 6.37
C GLY A 69 -3.76 -14.37 7.10
N ARG A 70 -4.48 -13.75 8.01
CA ARG A 70 -5.49 -14.37 8.91
C ARG A 70 -6.92 -14.23 8.40
N SER A 71 -7.13 -13.54 7.27
CA SER A 71 -8.43 -13.41 6.60
C SER A 71 -8.87 -14.73 5.98
N ASP A 72 -10.16 -14.85 5.71
CA ASP A 72 -10.72 -16.07 5.14
C ASP A 72 -10.16 -16.30 3.72
N ARG A 73 -9.84 -17.55 3.40
CA ARG A 73 -9.36 -17.98 2.09
C ARG A 73 -10.52 -18.06 1.11
N ARG A 74 -10.30 -17.55 -0.09
CA ARG A 74 -11.31 -17.54 -1.16
C ARG A 74 -10.71 -18.09 -2.45
N PRO A 75 -11.54 -18.54 -3.41
CA PRO A 75 -11.10 -19.00 -4.70
C PRO A 75 -10.26 -17.98 -5.48
N ALA A 76 -9.44 -18.47 -6.40
CA ALA A 76 -8.48 -17.62 -7.14
C ALA A 76 -9.11 -16.61 -8.09
N ASP A 77 -10.34 -16.82 -8.55
CA ASP A 77 -11.12 -15.87 -9.34
C ASP A 77 -11.54 -14.61 -8.56
N GLU A 78 -11.47 -14.67 -7.21
CA GLU A 78 -11.64 -13.51 -6.34
C GLU A 78 -10.32 -12.75 -6.08
N TRP A 79 -9.18 -13.21 -6.57
CA TRP A 79 -7.88 -12.57 -6.37
C TRP A 79 -7.63 -11.44 -7.38
N THR A 80 -8.47 -10.44 -7.37
CA THR A 80 -8.42 -9.31 -8.30
C THR A 80 -8.33 -7.98 -7.57
N LEU A 81 -7.72 -6.97 -8.21
CA LEU A 81 -7.69 -5.61 -7.63
C LEU A 81 -9.09 -5.03 -7.44
N ASP A 82 -10.04 -5.38 -8.30
CA ASP A 82 -11.43 -4.92 -8.16
C ASP A 82 -12.07 -5.46 -6.89
N CYS A 83 -11.90 -6.76 -6.62
CA CYS A 83 -12.43 -7.38 -5.41
C CYS A 83 -11.82 -6.78 -4.14
N TRP A 84 -10.49 -6.64 -4.08
CA TRP A 84 -9.81 -6.04 -2.92
C TRP A 84 -10.12 -4.56 -2.74
N ALA A 85 -10.33 -3.80 -3.82
CA ALA A 85 -10.75 -2.41 -3.75
C ALA A 85 -12.16 -2.27 -3.18
N ASP A 86 -13.09 -3.12 -3.61
CA ASP A 86 -14.47 -3.15 -3.09
C ASP A 86 -14.50 -3.63 -1.63
N ASP A 87 -13.60 -4.53 -1.22
CA ASP A 87 -13.48 -4.97 0.16
C ASP A 87 -13.09 -3.85 1.13
N VAL A 88 -12.36 -2.81 0.67
CA VAL A 88 -12.10 -1.62 1.50
C VAL A 88 -13.40 -0.92 1.86
N VAL A 89 -14.32 -0.76 0.91
CA VAL A 89 -15.64 -0.15 1.16
C VAL A 89 -16.48 -1.04 2.07
N ARG A 90 -16.54 -2.35 1.78
CA ARG A 90 -17.28 -3.32 2.58
C ARG A 90 -16.80 -3.35 4.04
N LEU A 91 -15.47 -3.35 4.24
CA LEU A 91 -14.89 -3.29 5.58
C LEU A 91 -15.27 -2.00 6.30
N CYS A 92 -15.13 -0.85 5.64
CA CYS A 92 -15.52 0.43 6.21
C CYS A 92 -17.01 0.45 6.59
N THR A 93 -17.88 -0.05 5.72
CA THR A 93 -19.33 -0.18 5.99
C THR A 93 -19.59 -1.06 7.21
N ALA A 94 -18.94 -2.22 7.30
CA ALA A 94 -19.10 -3.14 8.43
C ALA A 94 -18.59 -2.56 9.77
N LEU A 95 -17.66 -1.61 9.72
CA LEU A 95 -17.10 -0.91 10.89
C LEU A 95 -17.76 0.45 11.17
N GLY A 96 -18.73 0.91 10.35
CA GLY A 96 -19.36 2.22 10.48
C GLY A 96 -18.42 3.40 10.15
N ILE A 97 -17.43 3.19 9.26
CA ILE A 97 -16.46 4.20 8.84
C ILE A 97 -16.94 4.82 7.51
N GLU A 98 -17.34 6.10 7.54
CA GLU A 98 -17.90 6.77 6.36
C GLU A 98 -16.82 7.38 5.45
N HIS A 99 -15.82 8.06 6.00
CA HIS A 99 -14.79 8.79 5.26
C HIS A 99 -13.38 8.45 5.75
N PRO A 100 -12.85 7.26 5.40
CA PRO A 100 -11.52 6.84 5.85
C PRO A 100 -10.39 7.64 5.21
N ILE A 101 -9.28 7.78 5.93
CA ILE A 101 -7.98 8.02 5.30
C ILE A 101 -7.43 6.63 4.93
N VAL A 102 -7.16 6.39 3.64
CA VAL A 102 -6.66 5.09 3.18
C VAL A 102 -5.18 5.20 2.83
N TRP A 103 -4.35 4.37 3.45
CA TRP A 103 -2.92 4.30 3.13
C TRP A 103 -2.54 2.94 2.57
N GLY A 104 -2.19 2.90 1.29
CA GLY A 104 -1.71 1.70 0.61
C GLY A 104 -0.21 1.74 0.33
N GLN A 105 0.46 0.62 0.60
CA GLN A 105 1.90 0.45 0.36
C GLN A 105 2.13 -0.68 -0.63
N SER A 106 3.01 -0.46 -1.62
CA SER A 106 3.41 -1.48 -2.60
C SER A 106 2.17 -2.06 -3.31
N PHE A 107 1.90 -3.35 -3.18
CA PHE A 107 0.65 -3.97 -3.65
C PHE A 107 -0.60 -3.29 -3.06
N GLY A 108 -0.62 -2.99 -1.75
CA GLY A 108 -1.72 -2.24 -1.14
C GLY A 108 -1.92 -0.85 -1.75
N GLY A 109 -0.84 -0.24 -2.28
CA GLY A 109 -0.92 0.99 -3.07
C GLY A 109 -1.56 0.79 -4.44
N MET A 110 -1.43 -0.40 -5.07
CA MET A 110 -2.17 -0.74 -6.29
C MET A 110 -3.66 -0.95 -5.99
N VAL A 111 -3.98 -1.61 -4.87
CA VAL A 111 -5.36 -1.73 -4.37
C VAL A 111 -5.95 -0.35 -4.10
N ALA A 112 -5.21 0.57 -3.45
CA ALA A 112 -5.67 1.93 -3.16
C ALA A 112 -5.88 2.77 -4.43
N GLN A 113 -5.05 2.61 -5.47
CA GLN A 113 -5.27 3.24 -6.77
C GLN A 113 -6.55 2.73 -7.45
N ARG A 114 -6.79 1.42 -7.41
CA ARG A 114 -8.02 0.81 -7.94
C ARG A 114 -9.25 1.24 -7.13
N TYR A 115 -9.14 1.30 -5.82
CA TYR A 115 -10.18 1.80 -4.92
C TYR A 115 -10.52 3.26 -5.22
N LEU A 116 -9.53 4.13 -5.38
CA LEU A 116 -9.74 5.53 -5.73
C LEU A 116 -10.46 5.70 -7.07
N ALA A 117 -10.12 4.87 -8.06
CA ALA A 117 -10.79 4.88 -9.37
C ALA A 117 -12.25 4.41 -9.32
N ARG A 118 -12.57 3.43 -8.45
CA ARG A 118 -13.92 2.83 -8.35
C ARG A 118 -14.83 3.60 -7.39
N HIS A 119 -14.26 4.13 -6.32
CA HIS A 119 -14.98 4.78 -5.21
C HIS A 119 -14.40 6.16 -4.87
N PRO A 120 -14.32 7.10 -5.84
CA PRO A 120 -13.56 8.35 -5.68
C PRO A 120 -14.11 9.27 -4.57
N ALA A 121 -15.40 9.16 -4.22
CA ALA A 121 -16.03 9.99 -3.18
C ALA A 121 -16.00 9.37 -1.77
N HIS A 122 -15.55 8.10 -1.64
CA HIS A 122 -15.58 7.41 -0.35
C HIS A 122 -14.43 7.83 0.58
N PRO A 123 -13.14 7.94 0.15
CA PRO A 123 -12.07 8.35 1.05
C PRO A 123 -12.10 9.83 1.38
N ALA A 124 -11.78 10.19 2.63
CA ALA A 124 -11.44 11.55 2.99
C ALA A 124 -10.08 11.97 2.41
N LYS A 125 -9.11 11.04 2.41
CA LYS A 125 -7.76 11.20 1.87
C LYS A 125 -7.18 9.85 1.46
N VAL A 126 -6.20 9.86 0.54
CA VAL A 126 -5.47 8.65 0.16
C VAL A 126 -3.96 8.88 0.26
N ILE A 127 -3.21 7.89 0.75
CA ILE A 127 -1.75 7.87 0.77
C ILE A 127 -1.29 6.68 -0.07
N LEU A 128 -0.51 6.95 -1.11
CA LEU A 128 0.06 5.96 -2.01
C LEU A 128 1.57 5.93 -1.80
N SER A 129 2.09 4.89 -1.14
CA SER A 129 3.51 4.81 -0.83
C SER A 129 4.18 3.61 -1.49
N SER A 130 5.39 3.83 -2.03
CA SER A 130 6.22 2.79 -2.65
C SER A 130 5.42 1.86 -3.54
N CYS A 131 4.66 2.40 -4.50
CA CYS A 131 3.79 1.63 -5.39
C CYS A 131 3.95 2.07 -6.85
N SER A 132 3.46 1.25 -7.77
CA SER A 132 3.51 1.50 -9.21
C SER A 132 2.12 1.41 -9.82
N PRO A 133 1.85 2.12 -10.94
CA PRO A 133 0.56 2.02 -11.63
C PRO A 133 0.50 0.84 -12.60
N HIS A 134 1.62 0.17 -12.86
CA HIS A 134 1.79 -0.95 -13.79
C HIS A 134 3.07 -1.73 -13.45
N LEU A 135 3.34 -2.84 -14.14
CA LEU A 135 4.56 -3.65 -13.93
C LEU A 135 5.85 -2.81 -14.07
N GLY A 136 5.95 -1.98 -15.10
CA GLY A 136 7.11 -1.10 -15.33
C GLY A 136 8.44 -1.85 -15.48
N LEU A 137 8.45 -3.02 -16.12
CA LEU A 137 9.56 -3.98 -16.12
C LEU A 137 10.91 -3.33 -16.46
N ALA A 138 11.01 -2.56 -17.53
CA ALA A 138 12.28 -1.96 -17.96
C ALA A 138 12.88 -1.03 -16.87
N ARG A 139 12.06 -0.19 -16.23
CA ARG A 139 12.49 0.70 -15.15
C ARG A 139 12.94 -0.07 -13.91
N LYS A 140 12.23 -1.14 -13.59
CA LYS A 140 12.53 -2.06 -12.49
C LYS A 140 13.88 -2.76 -12.73
N LEU A 141 14.12 -3.30 -13.92
CA LEU A 141 15.37 -3.96 -14.28
C LEU A 141 16.56 -3.00 -14.24
N ALA A 142 16.41 -1.78 -14.77
CA ALA A 142 17.44 -0.75 -14.68
C ALA A 142 17.79 -0.37 -13.23
N ALA A 143 16.79 -0.33 -12.34
CA ALA A 143 17.03 -0.05 -10.92
C ALA A 143 17.75 -1.20 -10.23
N PHE A 144 17.38 -2.46 -10.49
CA PHE A 144 18.11 -3.62 -9.96
C PHE A 144 19.54 -3.71 -10.49
N GLU A 145 19.77 -3.39 -11.78
CA GLU A 145 21.11 -3.34 -12.35
C GLU A 145 21.98 -2.27 -11.69
N ARG A 146 21.43 -1.08 -11.47
CA ARG A 146 22.12 0.01 -10.78
C ARG A 146 22.55 -0.36 -9.35
N LEU A 147 21.69 -1.09 -8.61
CA LEU A 147 21.93 -1.41 -7.21
C LEU A 147 22.73 -2.71 -6.98
N GLY A 148 22.54 -3.72 -7.83
CA GLY A 148 23.12 -5.06 -7.64
C GLY A 148 23.81 -5.65 -8.86
N GLY A 149 24.02 -4.83 -9.90
CA GLY A 149 24.71 -5.22 -11.12
C GLY A 149 23.92 -6.19 -12.01
N GLU A 150 24.61 -6.72 -13.01
CA GLU A 150 24.00 -7.58 -14.04
C GLU A 150 23.32 -8.83 -13.46
N ARG A 151 23.87 -9.40 -12.36
CA ARG A 151 23.25 -10.57 -11.70
C ARG A 151 21.87 -10.22 -11.17
N ALA A 152 21.73 -9.12 -10.45
CA ALA A 152 20.44 -8.69 -9.90
C ALA A 152 19.43 -8.40 -11.02
N ARG A 153 19.87 -7.75 -12.11
CA ARG A 153 19.03 -7.51 -13.30
C ARG A 153 18.50 -8.81 -13.89
N LYS A 154 19.37 -9.79 -14.17
CA LYS A 154 18.98 -11.09 -14.75
C LYS A 154 18.01 -11.87 -13.86
N VAL A 155 18.26 -11.91 -12.56
CA VAL A 155 17.40 -12.60 -11.60
C VAL A 155 16.03 -11.90 -11.50
N ALA A 156 16.02 -10.57 -11.46
CA ALA A 156 14.78 -9.78 -11.47
C ALA A 156 14.01 -10.02 -12.77
N GLU A 157 14.66 -10.00 -13.94
CA GLU A 157 14.05 -10.27 -15.24
C GLU A 157 13.42 -11.65 -15.29
N ALA A 158 14.14 -12.69 -14.86
CA ALA A 158 13.65 -14.07 -14.86
C ALA A 158 12.39 -14.21 -14.00
N TYR A 159 12.35 -13.58 -12.82
CA TYR A 159 11.19 -13.64 -11.93
C TYR A 159 10.01 -12.82 -12.45
N TRP A 160 10.21 -11.54 -12.78
CA TRP A 160 9.10 -10.66 -13.17
C TRP A 160 8.50 -10.99 -14.53
N SER A 161 9.27 -11.62 -15.44
CA SER A 161 8.75 -12.08 -16.74
C SER A 161 7.99 -13.41 -16.65
N ASN A 162 8.32 -14.26 -15.67
CA ASN A 162 7.67 -15.56 -15.49
C ASN A 162 7.71 -15.99 -14.01
N PRO A 163 6.82 -15.44 -13.17
CA PRO A 163 6.78 -15.75 -11.73
C PRO A 163 6.57 -17.23 -11.45
N GLY A 164 7.33 -17.77 -10.48
CA GLY A 164 7.23 -19.15 -10.05
C GLY A 164 8.11 -19.44 -8.84
N PRO A 165 7.92 -20.58 -8.13
CA PRO A 165 8.54 -20.86 -6.83
C PRO A 165 10.07 -20.82 -6.85
N GLU A 166 10.70 -21.43 -7.86
CA GLU A 166 12.17 -21.48 -7.97
C GLU A 166 12.75 -20.10 -8.25
N ARG A 167 12.16 -19.35 -9.20
CA ARG A 167 12.58 -17.98 -9.52
C ARG A 167 12.34 -17.03 -8.36
N LEU A 168 11.25 -17.21 -7.62
CA LEU A 168 10.97 -16.44 -6.41
C LEU A 168 12.07 -16.67 -5.36
N ARG A 169 12.51 -17.92 -5.15
CA ARG A 169 13.55 -18.22 -4.18
C ARG A 169 14.86 -17.50 -4.53
N GLU A 170 15.31 -17.58 -5.78
CA GLU A 170 16.51 -16.88 -6.24
C GLU A 170 16.34 -15.36 -6.17
N TYR A 171 15.15 -14.86 -6.54
CA TYR A 171 14.83 -13.45 -6.44
C TYR A 171 14.89 -12.93 -5.00
N LEU A 172 14.36 -13.66 -4.04
CA LEU A 172 14.44 -13.29 -2.62
C LEU A 172 15.88 -13.31 -2.11
N GLU A 173 16.72 -14.24 -2.57
CA GLU A 173 18.13 -14.31 -2.20
C GLU A 173 18.95 -13.12 -2.75
N VAL A 174 18.76 -12.78 -4.03
CA VAL A 174 19.60 -11.80 -4.75
C VAL A 174 19.01 -10.39 -4.70
N CYS A 175 17.70 -10.25 -4.87
CA CYS A 175 17.06 -8.96 -5.07
C CYS A 175 16.45 -8.37 -3.79
N LEU A 176 15.92 -9.19 -2.85
CA LEU A 176 15.35 -8.69 -1.62
C LEU A 176 16.30 -7.84 -0.77
N PRO A 177 17.61 -8.19 -0.65
CA PRO A 177 18.57 -7.35 0.06
C PRO A 177 18.75 -5.94 -0.52
N LEU A 178 18.39 -5.75 -1.80
CA LEU A 178 18.49 -4.46 -2.51
C LEU A 178 17.26 -3.57 -2.31
N TYR A 179 16.19 -4.08 -1.68
CA TYR A 179 14.95 -3.33 -1.50
C TYR A 179 15.13 -2.07 -0.64
N ASN A 180 16.03 -2.13 0.32
CA ASN A 180 16.28 -1.07 1.28
C ASN A 180 17.78 -0.85 1.46
N PRO A 181 18.30 0.38 1.28
CA PRO A 181 19.72 0.68 1.43
C PRO A 181 20.19 0.58 2.89
N THR A 182 19.29 0.75 3.86
CA THR A 182 19.62 0.66 5.29
C THR A 182 19.37 -0.75 5.80
N PRO A 183 20.45 -1.52 6.16
CA PRO A 183 20.27 -2.81 6.80
C PRO A 183 19.51 -2.64 8.12
N GLN A 184 18.41 -3.36 8.29
CA GLN A 184 17.62 -3.32 9.52
C GLN A 184 17.67 -4.70 10.16
N PRO A 185 17.93 -4.80 11.47
CA PRO A 185 17.68 -6.01 12.24
C PRO A 185 16.16 -6.16 12.42
N ASP A 186 15.44 -6.26 11.31
CA ASP A 186 13.99 -6.22 11.33
C ASP A 186 13.41 -7.63 11.38
N THR A 187 12.78 -7.95 12.48
CA THR A 187 12.03 -9.19 12.67
C THR A 187 10.63 -9.14 12.03
N ALA A 188 10.24 -8.02 11.37
CA ALA A 188 8.93 -7.89 10.76
C ALA A 188 8.68 -8.95 9.69
N GLY A 189 9.70 -9.23 8.85
CA GLY A 189 9.63 -10.30 7.87
C GLY A 189 9.42 -11.69 8.48
N ALA A 190 9.99 -11.95 9.66
CA ALA A 190 9.83 -13.22 10.36
C ALA A 190 8.44 -13.39 11.01
N ARG A 191 7.74 -12.26 11.27
CA ARG A 191 6.37 -12.29 11.83
C ARG A 191 5.30 -12.43 10.78
N ALA A 192 5.58 -12.00 9.54
CA ALA A 192 4.61 -11.97 8.46
C ALA A 192 4.19 -13.38 8.03
N GLN A 193 2.91 -13.59 7.83
CA GLN A 193 2.42 -14.73 7.08
C GLN A 193 2.52 -14.40 5.60
N PHE A 194 3.19 -15.25 4.83
CA PHE A 194 3.45 -14.99 3.43
C PHE A 194 3.01 -16.14 2.54
N ASP A 195 2.03 -15.87 1.67
CA ASP A 195 1.47 -16.82 0.71
C ASP A 195 2.13 -16.65 -0.67
N THR A 196 3.12 -17.51 -0.96
CA THR A 196 3.84 -17.47 -2.23
C THR A 196 3.02 -18.00 -3.41
N VAL A 197 1.98 -18.80 -3.15
CA VAL A 197 1.08 -19.30 -4.20
C VAL A 197 0.25 -18.15 -4.74
N LEU A 198 -0.40 -17.40 -3.86
CA LEU A 198 -1.17 -16.21 -4.23
C LEU A 198 -0.27 -15.17 -4.91
N LEU A 199 0.92 -14.88 -4.36
CA LEU A 199 1.89 -13.95 -4.96
C LEU A 199 2.20 -14.31 -6.41
N ASN A 200 2.61 -15.55 -6.67
CA ASN A 200 3.01 -15.98 -8.01
C ASN A 200 1.82 -16.04 -8.97
N ALA A 201 0.64 -16.47 -8.50
CA ALA A 201 -0.56 -16.54 -9.30
C ALA A 201 -0.99 -15.14 -9.77
N TRP A 202 -1.08 -14.18 -8.85
CA TRP A 202 -1.47 -12.81 -9.16
C TRP A 202 -0.44 -12.10 -10.05
N ASN A 203 0.85 -12.22 -9.74
CA ASN A 203 1.93 -11.63 -10.55
C ASN A 203 1.93 -12.17 -11.98
N ARG A 204 1.45 -13.38 -12.20
CA ARG A 204 1.36 -13.98 -13.54
C ARG A 204 0.10 -13.58 -14.28
N ALA A 205 -1.03 -13.48 -13.59
CA ALA A 205 -2.35 -13.29 -14.21
C ALA A 205 -2.69 -11.79 -14.41
N GLU A 206 -2.56 -10.99 -13.36
CA GLU A 206 -3.07 -9.61 -13.33
C GLU A 206 -2.00 -8.55 -13.66
N LEU A 207 -0.80 -8.72 -13.10
CA LEU A 207 0.22 -7.67 -13.15
C LEU A 207 0.71 -7.32 -14.58
N PRO A 208 0.87 -8.27 -15.54
CA PRO A 208 1.39 -7.95 -16.87
C PRO A 208 0.50 -7.00 -17.68
N GLY A 209 -0.82 -7.09 -17.53
CA GLY A 209 -1.80 -6.25 -18.23
C GLY A 209 -2.24 -5.01 -17.46
N LEU A 210 -1.69 -4.79 -16.25
CA LEU A 210 -2.16 -3.75 -15.36
C LEU A 210 -1.78 -2.35 -15.84
N ASN A 211 -2.77 -1.45 -15.91
CA ASN A 211 -2.59 -0.02 -16.05
C ASN A 211 -3.63 0.72 -15.21
N LEU A 212 -3.19 1.33 -14.12
CA LEU A 212 -4.05 2.04 -13.17
C LEU A 212 -4.14 3.55 -13.44
N LEU A 213 -3.26 4.10 -14.28
CA LEU A 213 -3.19 5.55 -14.54
C LEU A 213 -4.52 6.18 -14.99
N PRO A 214 -5.29 5.60 -15.95
CA PRO A 214 -6.50 6.25 -16.42
C PRO A 214 -7.57 6.48 -15.34
N GLY A 215 -7.59 5.62 -14.31
CA GLY A 215 -8.56 5.72 -13.21
C GLY A 215 -8.25 6.85 -12.24
N LEU A 216 -6.98 7.29 -12.15
CA LEU A 216 -6.53 8.27 -11.16
C LEU A 216 -7.07 9.68 -11.40
N ALA A 217 -7.38 10.03 -12.65
CA ALA A 217 -8.02 11.30 -13.00
C ALA A 217 -9.40 11.50 -12.34
N ARG A 218 -10.00 10.45 -11.79
CA ARG A 218 -11.28 10.49 -11.07
C ARG A 218 -11.15 10.90 -9.61
N ALA A 219 -9.94 11.07 -9.07
CA ALA A 219 -9.72 11.47 -7.69
C ALA A 219 -10.39 12.81 -7.40
N VAL A 220 -11.12 12.87 -6.27
CA VAL A 220 -11.80 14.09 -5.78
C VAL A 220 -11.40 14.42 -4.33
N CYS A 221 -10.51 13.63 -3.74
CA CYS A 221 -9.95 13.86 -2.40
C CYS A 221 -8.44 14.12 -2.50
N PRO A 222 -7.82 14.68 -1.45
CA PRO A 222 -6.36 14.83 -1.38
C PRO A 222 -5.65 13.48 -1.44
N VAL A 223 -4.57 13.41 -2.23
CA VAL A 223 -3.74 12.23 -2.40
C VAL A 223 -2.27 12.58 -2.15
N LEU A 224 -1.65 11.92 -1.17
CA LEU A 224 -0.20 11.95 -0.96
C LEU A 224 0.44 10.80 -1.73
N VAL A 225 1.37 11.09 -2.62
CA VAL A 225 2.21 10.09 -3.30
C VAL A 225 3.62 10.18 -2.72
N LEU A 226 4.13 9.09 -2.15
CA LEU A 226 5.35 9.08 -1.35
C LEU A 226 6.22 7.86 -1.69
N GLY A 227 7.49 8.07 -2.04
CA GLY A 227 8.38 6.96 -2.37
C GLY A 227 9.86 7.22 -2.22
N GLY A 228 10.63 6.14 -2.13
CA GLY A 228 12.08 6.18 -2.04
C GLY A 228 12.75 6.32 -3.41
N GLU A 229 13.80 7.13 -3.50
CA GLU A 229 14.57 7.31 -4.73
C GLU A 229 15.38 6.06 -5.11
N GLU A 230 15.72 5.22 -4.10
CA GLU A 230 16.49 4.00 -4.27
C GLU A 230 15.61 2.73 -4.39
N ASP A 231 14.30 2.89 -4.56
CA ASP A 231 13.36 1.76 -4.67
C ASP A 231 13.52 1.02 -6.01
N PRO A 232 14.00 -0.25 -6.03
CA PRO A 232 14.12 -1.01 -7.27
C PRO A 232 12.82 -1.73 -7.66
N VAL A 233 11.90 -1.91 -6.71
CA VAL A 233 10.67 -2.67 -6.91
C VAL A 233 9.57 -1.81 -7.53
N THR A 234 9.43 -0.60 -7.02
CA THR A 234 8.49 0.39 -7.52
C THR A 234 9.23 1.72 -7.76
N PRO A 235 10.07 1.79 -8.80
CA PRO A 235 10.95 2.92 -9.03
C PRO A 235 10.21 4.25 -8.98
N ILE A 236 10.86 5.28 -8.41
CA ILE A 236 10.29 6.60 -8.19
C ILE A 236 9.68 7.23 -9.45
N SER A 237 10.16 6.86 -10.62
CA SER A 237 9.57 7.28 -11.90
C SER A 237 8.13 6.78 -12.10
N GLY A 238 7.79 5.57 -11.61
CA GLY A 238 6.41 5.08 -11.63
C GLY A 238 5.49 5.88 -10.69
N GLN A 239 6.02 6.33 -9.56
CA GLN A 239 5.28 7.18 -8.64
C GLN A 239 5.10 8.61 -9.16
N ARG A 240 6.06 9.12 -9.93
CA ARG A 240 5.88 10.37 -10.69
C ARG A 240 4.79 10.25 -11.75
N ASP A 241 4.68 9.08 -12.43
CA ASP A 241 3.58 8.81 -13.36
C ASP A 241 2.21 8.85 -12.63
N ILE A 242 2.13 8.25 -11.42
CA ILE A 242 0.93 8.33 -10.57
C ILE A 242 0.59 9.79 -10.25
N ALA A 243 1.56 10.55 -9.77
CA ALA A 243 1.35 11.97 -9.42
C ALA A 243 0.91 12.81 -10.63
N ALA A 244 1.47 12.56 -11.80
CA ALA A 244 1.10 13.25 -13.04
C ALA A 244 -0.31 12.88 -13.56
N ALA A 245 -0.82 11.70 -13.22
CA ALA A 245 -2.15 11.24 -13.61
C ALA A 245 -3.28 11.70 -12.66
N LEU A 246 -2.92 12.16 -11.46
CA LEU A 246 -3.86 12.72 -10.49
C LEU A 246 -4.21 14.18 -10.84
N PRO A 247 -5.42 14.68 -10.48
CA PRO A 247 -5.73 16.10 -10.59
C PRO A 247 -4.73 16.95 -9.80
N ALA A 248 -4.22 18.03 -10.41
CA ALA A 248 -3.15 18.83 -9.83
C ALA A 248 -3.50 19.50 -8.49
N ASP A 249 -4.78 19.73 -8.24
CA ASP A 249 -5.31 20.30 -6.99
C ASP A 249 -5.54 19.26 -5.89
N CYS A 250 -5.41 17.97 -6.22
CA CYS A 250 -5.56 16.87 -5.27
C CYS A 250 -4.23 16.26 -4.84
N VAL A 251 -3.12 16.45 -5.57
CA VAL A 251 -1.90 15.68 -5.39
C VAL A 251 -0.81 16.44 -4.62
N GLU A 252 -0.18 15.74 -3.67
CA GLU A 252 1.08 16.10 -3.04
C GLU A 252 2.08 14.96 -3.29
N PHE A 253 3.27 15.26 -3.82
CA PHE A 253 4.28 14.25 -4.18
C PHE A 253 5.60 14.50 -3.46
N HIS A 254 6.13 13.46 -2.82
CA HIS A 254 7.45 13.48 -2.19
C HIS A 254 8.30 12.28 -2.61
N ALA A 255 9.53 12.58 -3.03
CA ALA A 255 10.60 11.61 -3.23
C ALA A 255 11.56 11.67 -2.04
N VAL A 256 11.72 10.58 -1.32
CA VAL A 256 12.59 10.50 -0.13
C VAL A 256 13.97 10.04 -0.53
N ALA A 257 14.96 10.93 -0.43
CA ALA A 257 16.33 10.62 -0.77
C ALA A 257 16.94 9.57 0.16
N GLY A 258 17.69 8.63 -0.43
CA GLY A 258 18.35 7.55 0.32
C GLY A 258 17.38 6.55 0.98
N ALA A 259 16.13 6.48 0.53
CA ALA A 259 15.17 5.46 0.93
C ALA A 259 14.86 4.51 -0.24
N GLY A 260 14.66 3.24 0.06
CA GLY A 260 14.23 2.21 -0.87
C GLY A 260 12.74 1.92 -0.79
N HIS A 261 12.38 0.63 -0.96
CA HIS A 261 10.98 0.18 -1.02
C HIS A 261 10.21 0.38 0.29
N GLY A 262 10.88 0.33 1.44
CA GLY A 262 10.30 0.60 2.75
C GLY A 262 10.73 1.97 3.28
N ILE A 263 10.14 3.05 2.77
CA ILE A 263 10.53 4.42 3.14
C ILE A 263 10.54 4.66 4.66
N TRP A 264 9.53 4.15 5.39
CA TRP A 264 9.46 4.25 6.87
C TRP A 264 10.42 3.29 7.59
N ARG A 265 11.15 2.44 6.86
CA ARG A 265 12.24 1.60 7.39
C ARG A 265 13.56 2.32 7.28
N ASP A 266 13.81 2.96 6.14
CA ASP A 266 15.06 3.64 5.85
C ASP A 266 15.11 5.05 6.44
N LYS A 267 13.99 5.78 6.38
CA LYS A 267 13.83 7.18 6.81
C LYS A 267 12.56 7.36 7.65
N PRO A 268 12.45 6.67 8.83
CA PRO A 268 11.21 6.63 9.60
C PRO A 268 10.72 8.00 10.03
N GLU A 269 11.60 8.87 10.51
CA GLU A 269 11.23 10.20 11.01
C GLU A 269 10.69 11.08 9.89
N GLU A 270 11.40 11.16 8.76
CA GLU A 270 11.00 11.96 7.60
C GLU A 270 9.68 11.44 6.99
N ALA A 271 9.59 10.14 6.72
CA ALA A 271 8.41 9.54 6.12
C ALA A 271 7.16 9.69 6.99
N LEU A 272 7.29 9.46 8.30
CA LEU A 272 6.17 9.60 9.23
C LEU A 272 5.81 11.07 9.48
N ALA A 273 6.76 12.01 9.42
CA ALA A 273 6.47 13.44 9.52
C ALA A 273 5.60 13.91 8.33
N LEU A 274 5.94 13.50 7.10
CA LEU A 274 5.13 13.79 5.90
C LEU A 274 3.70 13.23 6.04
N VAL A 275 3.57 11.98 6.47
CA VAL A 275 2.27 11.35 6.69
C VAL A 275 1.48 12.07 7.79
N ARG A 276 2.12 12.45 8.91
CA ARG A 276 1.48 13.22 9.99
C ARG A 276 0.96 14.57 9.51
N GLN A 277 1.78 15.31 8.76
CA GLN A 277 1.38 16.60 8.19
C GLN A 277 0.18 16.43 7.26
N PHE A 278 0.21 15.44 6.39
CA PHE A 278 -0.88 15.16 5.45
C PHE A 278 -2.18 14.76 6.17
N ILE A 279 -2.12 13.91 7.21
CA ILE A 279 -3.28 13.53 8.01
C ILE A 279 -3.87 14.75 8.71
N ALA A 280 -3.04 15.58 9.34
CA ALA A 280 -3.46 16.74 10.13
C ALA A 280 -3.96 17.93 9.27
N ALA A 281 -3.51 18.05 8.02
CA ALA A 281 -3.88 19.16 7.15
C ALA A 281 -5.39 19.21 6.94
N ARG A 282 -6.00 20.41 7.09
CA ARG A 282 -7.39 20.67 6.72
C ARG A 282 -7.46 20.95 5.23
N HIS A 283 -7.75 19.94 4.44
CA HIS A 283 -8.02 20.14 3.01
C HIS A 283 -9.50 20.54 2.85
N GLN A 284 -9.74 21.72 2.31
CA GLN A 284 -11.10 22.08 1.89
C GLN A 284 -11.43 21.25 0.64
N VAL A 285 -12.29 20.26 0.79
CA VAL A 285 -12.92 19.60 -0.36
C VAL A 285 -13.74 20.69 -1.04
N LYS A 286 -13.31 21.17 -2.21
CA LYS A 286 -14.14 22.03 -3.02
C LYS A 286 -15.36 21.21 -3.41
N ALA A 287 -16.52 21.55 -2.83
CA ALA A 287 -17.78 21.04 -3.35
C ALA A 287 -17.81 21.37 -4.84
N LYS A 288 -17.84 20.37 -5.70
CA LYS A 288 -18.12 20.59 -7.12
C LYS A 288 -19.54 21.14 -7.21
N PRO A 289 -19.76 22.19 -8.03
CA PRO A 289 -21.08 22.76 -8.27
C PRO A 289 -22.05 21.76 -8.87
#